data_166fb2e04d15855a8fa995d761fb74e1
#
_entry.id   166fb2e04d15855a8fa995d761fb74e1
#
_cell.length_a   1.000
_cell.length_b   1.000
_cell.length_c   1.000
_cell.angle_alpha   90.00
_cell.angle_beta   90.00
_cell.angle_gamma   90.00
#
_symmetry.space_group_name_H-M   'P 1'
#
loop_
_entity.id
_entity.type
_entity.pdbx_description
1 polymer ?
#
loop_
_entity_poly.entity_id
_entity_poly.type
_entity_poly.pdbx_seq_one_letter_code
_entity_poly.pdbx_strand_id
1 'polypeptide(L)'
;MTSELASLDVRDLAGVYAARQLGRGVAANLALDRQDQIRVATAISEIGRSAVTVGRAAVIAFGIDDTDLLLTATFDGEPPAEGVAAASRLMDRVATNGRVVRMTKRRPPDVQPDMRLVKEQLAAVLPQSAREELRRQNQDLISALEDLNRQKEQLLSLNSELQETNRGVLALYSELSDELEQTNRGVVALYAELDEKSERLRAASASKDRFWANVSHELRTPLNSIIGLTRLLAEPTAEGGLDAERLYQVELIKNSGSVLLGLVNDLLDVAKAESGQLRIDPARVNLRALFGRLSALVRPLADGKPVAIVVSDDGAPGTILTDEVALTSILRNLLSNAIKYTDSGEVRLSARVVGENLAISVSDTGIGIPASLHAQVFEEFYQVPGLRRGGTGLGLPYASRLARILGGNLELASEPGVGTTVVLNLPDGTPALRTVVVVDDDAGFRQILKGMLTPMTDRLIEAEDGNQALAILAENSGNPADLVLADMRMPGLDGGALLARLPVSVPAIIITGAGVPPPPRAAALLRKDELTSERLEFTIRGVMRAADRGPGRGTR
;
A
#
# COMPACT_ATOMS: atom_id res chain seq x y z
N MET A 1 0.09 5.73 83.91
CA MET A 1 -0.22 5.02 85.21
C MET A 1 -1.00 3.75 84.87
N THR A 2 -0.44 2.59 85.14
CA THR A 2 -1.10 1.29 84.93
C THR A 2 -2.26 1.12 85.89
N SER A 3 -3.48 1.04 85.40
CA SER A 3 -4.68 0.76 86.21
C SER A 3 -4.96 -0.74 86.14
N GLU A 4 -4.85 -1.44 87.25
CA GLU A 4 -5.21 -2.85 87.38
C GLU A 4 -6.75 -3.01 87.34
N LEU A 5 -7.22 -3.92 86.48
CA LEU A 5 -8.65 -4.20 86.22
C LEU A 5 -9.14 -5.40 87.09
N ALA A 6 -8.35 -6.45 87.06
CA ALA A 6 -8.62 -7.71 87.78
C ALA A 6 -7.34 -8.52 87.95
N SER A 7 -7.32 -9.42 88.90
CA SER A 7 -6.27 -10.44 89.06
C SER A 7 -6.88 -11.79 89.40
N LEU A 8 -6.24 -12.86 88.92
CA LEU A 8 -6.69 -14.23 89.19
C LEU A 8 -5.50 -15.12 89.54
N ASP A 9 -5.67 -15.93 90.58
CA ASP A 9 -4.71 -16.96 90.99
C ASP A 9 -4.91 -18.23 90.19
N VAL A 10 -3.85 -18.68 89.53
CA VAL A 10 -3.84 -19.85 88.62
C VAL A 10 -2.95 -20.91 89.21
N ARG A 11 -3.57 -21.90 89.93
CA ARG A 11 -2.89 -23.02 90.58
C ARG A 11 -3.20 -24.37 89.96
N ASP A 12 -4.29 -24.45 89.22
CA ASP A 12 -4.80 -25.67 88.57
C ASP A 12 -5.41 -25.36 87.17
N LEU A 13 -5.87 -26.39 86.48
CA LEU A 13 -6.52 -26.24 85.20
C LEU A 13 -7.81 -25.42 85.21
N ALA A 14 -8.54 -25.46 86.36
CA ALA A 14 -9.76 -24.66 86.50
C ALA A 14 -9.41 -23.17 86.56
N GLY A 15 -8.32 -22.80 87.28
CA GLY A 15 -7.75 -21.45 87.31
C GLY A 15 -7.28 -20.99 85.92
N VAL A 16 -6.69 -21.88 85.09
CA VAL A 16 -6.34 -21.59 83.66
C VAL A 16 -7.56 -21.24 82.86
N TYR A 17 -8.63 -22.04 82.98
CA TYR A 17 -9.89 -21.78 82.28
C TYR A 17 -10.54 -20.47 82.73
N ALA A 18 -10.54 -20.19 84.02
CA ALA A 18 -11.07 -18.94 84.52
C ALA A 18 -10.28 -17.72 84.03
N ALA A 19 -8.94 -17.79 84.05
CA ALA A 19 -8.06 -16.73 83.54
C ALA A 19 -8.24 -16.49 82.06
N ARG A 20 -8.42 -17.55 81.29
CA ARG A 20 -8.73 -17.47 79.86
C ARG A 20 -10.05 -16.74 79.61
N GLN A 21 -11.13 -17.09 80.29
CA GLN A 21 -12.43 -16.44 80.16
C GLN A 21 -12.37 -14.96 80.54
N LEU A 22 -11.71 -14.71 81.69
CA LEU A 22 -11.49 -13.33 82.12
C LEU A 22 -10.71 -12.53 81.14
N GLY A 23 -9.63 -13.08 80.59
CA GLY A 23 -8.82 -12.42 79.53
C GLY A 23 -9.58 -12.11 78.27
N ARG A 24 -10.43 -13.06 77.84
CA ARG A 24 -11.30 -12.82 76.63
C ARG A 24 -12.35 -11.75 76.93
N GLY A 25 -12.96 -11.75 78.08
CA GLY A 25 -13.91 -10.74 78.56
C GLY A 25 -13.28 -9.34 78.66
N VAL A 26 -12.07 -9.25 79.22
CA VAL A 26 -11.32 -8.00 79.23
C VAL A 26 -11.01 -7.48 77.84
N ALA A 27 -10.51 -8.36 76.95
CA ALA A 27 -10.18 -8.00 75.61
C ALA A 27 -11.42 -7.54 74.81
N ALA A 28 -12.59 -8.17 74.95
CA ALA A 28 -13.85 -7.78 74.34
C ALA A 28 -14.33 -6.41 74.85
N ASN A 29 -14.28 -6.17 76.15
CA ASN A 29 -14.67 -4.89 76.76
C ASN A 29 -13.74 -3.73 76.39
N LEU A 30 -12.53 -4.04 76.00
CA LEU A 30 -11.55 -3.07 75.48
C LEU A 30 -11.64 -2.89 73.92
N ALA A 31 -12.71 -3.44 73.31
CA ALA A 31 -12.99 -3.36 71.88
C ALA A 31 -11.90 -3.94 70.96
N LEU A 32 -11.13 -4.93 71.43
CA LEU A 32 -10.27 -5.70 70.56
C LEU A 32 -11.13 -6.54 69.64
N ASP A 33 -10.66 -6.74 68.41
CA ASP A 33 -11.34 -7.57 67.43
C ASP A 33 -11.42 -9.05 67.86
N ARG A 34 -12.29 -9.83 67.22
CA ARG A 34 -12.55 -11.22 67.54
C ARG A 34 -11.29 -12.10 67.52
N GLN A 35 -10.38 -11.81 66.59
CA GLN A 35 -9.13 -12.53 66.40
C GLN A 35 -8.14 -12.23 67.55
N ASP A 36 -8.02 -10.97 67.96
CA ASP A 36 -7.16 -10.53 69.01
C ASP A 36 -7.70 -10.97 70.42
N GLN A 37 -9.04 -11.01 70.57
CA GLN A 37 -9.65 -11.62 71.77
C GLN A 37 -9.24 -13.09 71.94
N ILE A 38 -9.25 -13.86 70.83
CA ILE A 38 -8.83 -15.28 70.82
C ILE A 38 -7.33 -15.40 71.14
N ARG A 39 -6.49 -14.53 70.54
CA ARG A 39 -5.03 -14.50 70.76
C ARG A 39 -4.71 -14.24 72.23
N VAL A 40 -5.34 -13.24 72.83
CA VAL A 40 -5.19 -12.90 74.25
C VAL A 40 -5.59 -14.09 75.11
N ALA A 41 -6.76 -14.65 74.89
CA ALA A 41 -7.26 -15.82 75.62
C ALA A 41 -6.34 -17.04 75.51
N THR A 42 -5.79 -17.26 74.32
CA THR A 42 -4.87 -18.37 74.02
C THR A 42 -3.51 -18.13 74.71
N ALA A 43 -2.96 -16.92 74.67
CA ALA A 43 -1.71 -16.58 75.38
C ALA A 43 -1.79 -16.81 76.86
N ILE A 44 -2.90 -16.39 77.45
CA ILE A 44 -3.17 -16.63 78.88
C ILE A 44 -3.25 -18.13 79.19
N SER A 45 -3.96 -18.90 78.35
CA SER A 45 -4.08 -20.36 78.54
C SER A 45 -2.73 -21.06 78.41
N GLU A 46 -1.90 -20.69 77.49
CA GLU A 46 -0.59 -21.30 77.24
C GLU A 46 0.36 -21.00 78.40
N ILE A 47 0.39 -19.76 78.88
CA ILE A 47 1.17 -19.35 80.05
C ILE A 47 0.69 -20.08 81.35
N GLY A 48 -0.62 -20.08 81.57
CA GLY A 48 -1.21 -20.72 82.69
C GLY A 48 -1.01 -22.23 82.68
N ARG A 49 -1.24 -22.89 81.53
CA ARG A 49 -1.07 -24.33 81.39
C ARG A 49 0.39 -24.75 81.61
N SER A 50 1.33 -24.02 81.00
CA SER A 50 2.75 -24.28 81.18
C SER A 50 3.18 -24.14 82.63
N ALA A 51 2.63 -23.17 83.41
CA ALA A 51 2.89 -23.02 84.80
C ALA A 51 2.37 -24.21 85.61
N VAL A 52 1.10 -24.60 85.41
CA VAL A 52 0.48 -25.74 86.09
C VAL A 52 1.22 -27.06 85.77
N THR A 53 1.63 -27.27 84.54
CA THR A 53 2.36 -28.49 84.16
C THR A 53 3.69 -28.66 84.86
N VAL A 54 4.39 -27.58 85.17
CA VAL A 54 5.65 -27.60 85.90
C VAL A 54 5.44 -27.42 87.44
N GLY A 55 4.17 -27.49 87.90
CA GLY A 55 3.82 -27.42 89.31
C GLY A 55 4.01 -26.04 89.92
N ARG A 56 3.90 -24.97 89.19
CA ARG A 56 4.06 -23.58 89.62
C ARG A 56 2.73 -22.86 89.63
N ALA A 57 2.56 -22.00 90.63
CA ALA A 57 1.42 -21.07 90.65
C ALA A 57 1.77 -19.77 89.94
N ALA A 58 0.76 -19.19 89.34
CA ALA A 58 0.90 -17.89 88.70
C ALA A 58 -0.29 -16.98 89.04
N VAL A 59 -0.01 -15.73 89.32
CA VAL A 59 -1.05 -14.69 89.42
C VAL A 59 -1.06 -13.90 88.14
N ILE A 60 -2.19 -13.94 87.41
CA ILE A 60 -2.38 -13.19 86.19
C ILE A 60 -3.21 -11.95 86.51
N ALA A 61 -2.58 -10.79 86.39
CA ALA A 61 -3.22 -9.50 86.58
C ALA A 61 -3.48 -8.87 85.16
N PHE A 62 -4.67 -8.32 85.01
CA PHE A 62 -5.16 -7.60 83.85
C PHE A 62 -5.15 -6.11 84.11
N GLY A 63 -4.56 -5.34 83.25
CA GLY A 63 -4.46 -3.89 83.38
C GLY A 63 -4.49 -3.17 82.02
N ILE A 64 -4.49 -1.87 82.08
CA ILE A 64 -4.37 -1.00 80.93
C ILE A 64 -3.19 -0.08 81.14
N ASP A 65 -2.34 0.06 80.13
CA ASP A 65 -1.25 1.03 80.03
C ASP A 65 -1.54 2.00 78.92
N ASP A 66 -1.98 3.19 79.21
CA ASP A 66 -2.42 4.28 78.36
C ASP A 66 -3.21 3.82 77.12
N THR A 67 -2.61 3.11 76.19
CA THR A 67 -3.20 2.67 74.88
C THR A 67 -3.34 1.17 74.75
N ASP A 68 -2.73 0.34 75.57
CA ASP A 68 -2.59 -1.09 75.38
C ASP A 68 -3.21 -1.93 76.54
N LEU A 69 -3.75 -3.09 76.21
CA LEU A 69 -4.07 -4.11 77.16
C LEU A 69 -2.76 -4.69 77.74
N LEU A 70 -2.57 -4.55 79.01
CA LEU A 70 -1.43 -5.10 79.73
C LEU A 70 -1.85 -6.34 80.58
N LEU A 71 -1.19 -7.44 80.30
CA LEU A 71 -1.29 -8.66 81.09
C LEU A 71 0.02 -8.88 81.84
N THR A 72 -0.06 -9.09 83.14
CA THR A 72 1.12 -9.36 83.96
C THR A 72 0.95 -10.71 84.66
N ALA A 73 1.77 -11.68 84.26
CA ALA A 73 1.82 -12.99 84.97
C ALA A 73 3.00 -13.01 85.89
N THR A 74 2.73 -13.17 87.20
CA THR A 74 3.73 -13.28 88.29
C THR A 74 3.77 -14.72 88.79
N PHE A 75 4.91 -15.34 88.68
CA PHE A 75 5.12 -16.74 89.05
C PHE A 75 5.79 -16.87 90.41
N ASP A 76 5.54 -17.98 91.08
CA ASP A 76 6.21 -18.34 92.34
C ASP A 76 7.67 -18.81 92.18
N GLY A 77 8.09 -18.97 90.89
CA GLY A 77 9.44 -19.33 90.49
C GLY A 77 9.82 -18.70 89.17
N GLU A 78 10.75 -19.28 88.44
CA GLU A 78 11.14 -18.83 87.10
C GLU A 78 10.02 -19.11 86.08
N PRO A 79 9.64 -18.18 85.21
CA PRO A 79 8.58 -18.39 84.20
C PRO A 79 8.90 -19.56 83.28
N PRO A 80 7.90 -20.42 82.94
CA PRO A 80 8.14 -21.55 82.03
C PRO A 80 8.42 -21.04 80.57
N ALA A 81 9.59 -21.41 80.06
CA ALA A 81 10.09 -20.92 78.78
C ALA A 81 9.13 -21.23 77.57
N GLU A 82 8.48 -22.40 77.62
CA GLU A 82 7.53 -22.83 76.57
C GLU A 82 6.28 -21.95 76.54
N GLY A 83 5.71 -21.64 77.73
CA GLY A 83 4.56 -20.74 77.82
C GLY A 83 4.89 -19.31 77.36
N VAL A 84 6.09 -18.81 77.71
CA VAL A 84 6.55 -17.48 77.31
C VAL A 84 6.76 -17.44 75.80
N ALA A 85 7.34 -18.49 75.20
CA ALA A 85 7.53 -18.58 73.74
C ALA A 85 6.20 -18.66 73.01
N ALA A 86 5.19 -19.38 73.56
CA ALA A 86 3.85 -19.42 72.97
C ALA A 86 3.14 -18.05 73.04
N ALA A 87 3.22 -17.37 74.20
CA ALA A 87 2.66 -16.03 74.33
C ALA A 87 3.32 -14.99 73.44
N SER A 88 4.63 -15.09 73.20
CA SER A 88 5.37 -14.18 72.29
C SER A 88 4.91 -14.25 70.85
N ARG A 89 4.28 -15.35 70.41
CA ARG A 89 3.68 -15.49 69.07
C ARG A 89 2.28 -14.91 68.93
N LEU A 90 1.62 -14.67 70.12
CA LEU A 90 0.20 -14.29 70.15
C LEU A 90 -0.01 -12.83 70.59
N MET A 91 0.93 -12.28 71.34
CA MET A 91 0.89 -10.92 71.83
C MET A 91 1.84 -10.00 71.11
N ASP A 92 1.56 -8.70 71.10
CA ASP A 92 2.36 -7.73 70.33
C ASP A 92 3.73 -7.47 70.96
N ARG A 93 3.80 -7.55 72.33
CA ARG A 93 5.07 -7.51 73.06
C ARG A 93 4.99 -8.45 74.26
N VAL A 94 6.06 -9.15 74.45
CA VAL A 94 6.25 -9.97 75.67
C VAL A 94 7.64 -9.65 76.24
N ALA A 95 7.70 -9.31 77.55
CA ALA A 95 8.93 -9.02 78.25
C ALA A 95 8.96 -9.81 79.53
N THR A 96 10.09 -10.47 79.85
CA THR A 96 10.29 -11.23 81.07
C THR A 96 11.30 -10.49 81.97
N ASN A 97 10.92 -10.27 83.20
CA ASN A 97 11.81 -9.67 84.20
C ASN A 97 11.74 -10.49 85.49
N GLY A 98 12.73 -11.34 85.72
CA GLY A 98 12.75 -12.27 86.86
C GLY A 98 11.54 -13.22 86.83
N ARG A 99 10.67 -13.13 87.87
CA ARG A 99 9.46 -13.95 87.99
C ARG A 99 8.21 -13.38 87.34
N VAL A 100 8.36 -12.26 86.59
CA VAL A 100 7.23 -11.54 86.03
C VAL A 100 7.33 -11.55 84.52
N VAL A 101 6.25 -11.97 83.85
CA VAL A 101 6.07 -11.90 82.42
C VAL A 101 5.02 -10.83 82.09
N ARG A 102 5.41 -9.80 81.39
CA ARG A 102 4.51 -8.75 80.93
C ARG A 102 4.19 -8.98 79.45
N MET A 103 2.91 -8.98 79.10
CA MET A 103 2.39 -9.18 77.77
C MET A 103 1.51 -7.99 77.44
N THR A 104 1.70 -7.38 76.26
CA THR A 104 0.89 -6.25 75.80
C THR A 104 0.22 -6.57 74.52
N LYS A 105 -1.03 -6.09 74.36
CA LYS A 105 -1.81 -6.16 73.17
C LYS A 105 -2.36 -4.77 72.86
N ARG A 106 -2.06 -4.25 71.66
CA ARG A 106 -2.47 -2.92 71.29
C ARG A 106 -3.99 -2.83 71.09
N ARG A 107 -4.56 -1.75 71.56
CA ARG A 107 -5.98 -1.45 71.44
C ARG A 107 -6.26 -0.46 70.32
N PRO A 108 -7.45 -0.49 69.72
CA PRO A 108 -7.86 0.57 68.73
C PRO A 108 -7.87 1.95 69.42
N PRO A 109 -7.30 2.99 68.85
CA PRO A 109 -7.10 4.30 69.46
C PRO A 109 -8.41 5.06 69.73
N ASP A 110 -9.50 4.74 69.02
CA ASP A 110 -10.73 5.53 69.03
C ASP A 110 -11.77 5.13 70.08
N VAL A 111 -11.48 4.16 70.89
CA VAL A 111 -12.43 3.64 71.92
C VAL A 111 -11.96 3.96 73.33
N GLN A 112 -12.71 4.79 74.03
CA GLN A 112 -12.51 4.96 75.49
C GLN A 112 -13.45 4.00 76.28
N PRO A 113 -12.94 2.96 76.94
CA PRO A 113 -13.76 2.01 77.66
C PRO A 113 -14.28 2.67 78.96
N ASP A 114 -15.55 2.42 79.27
CA ASP A 114 -16.07 2.73 80.59
C ASP A 114 -15.50 1.75 81.64
N MET A 115 -14.48 2.19 82.37
CA MET A 115 -13.74 1.40 83.32
C MET A 115 -14.59 0.85 84.47
N ARG A 116 -15.71 1.52 84.78
CA ARG A 116 -16.64 1.05 85.81
C ARG A 116 -17.45 -0.13 85.29
N LEU A 117 -17.95 -0.06 84.12
CA LEU A 117 -18.70 -1.12 83.43
C LEU A 117 -17.82 -2.36 83.18
N VAL A 118 -16.57 -2.15 82.80
CA VAL A 118 -15.58 -3.24 82.63
C VAL A 118 -15.34 -3.98 83.97
N LYS A 119 -15.18 -3.28 85.06
CA LYS A 119 -14.99 -3.90 86.37
C LYS A 119 -16.22 -4.66 86.87
N GLU A 120 -17.43 -4.11 86.66
CA GLU A 120 -18.69 -4.79 87.05
C GLU A 120 -18.93 -6.07 86.25
N GLN A 121 -18.68 -6.05 84.98
CA GLN A 121 -18.84 -7.21 84.07
C GLN A 121 -17.79 -8.31 84.40
N LEU A 122 -16.59 -7.94 84.74
CA LEU A 122 -15.54 -8.88 85.09
C LEU A 122 -15.83 -9.59 86.45
N ALA A 123 -16.48 -8.92 87.38
CA ALA A 123 -16.89 -9.52 88.63
C ALA A 123 -18.03 -10.57 88.52
N ALA A 124 -18.80 -10.47 87.42
CA ALA A 124 -19.90 -11.40 87.14
C ALA A 124 -19.46 -12.69 86.39
N VAL A 125 -18.21 -12.82 85.97
CA VAL A 125 -17.69 -14.01 85.29
C VAL A 125 -17.37 -15.10 86.33
N LEU A 126 -18.40 -15.86 86.70
CA LEU A 126 -18.23 -17.08 87.48
C LEU A 126 -17.60 -18.19 86.62
N PRO A 127 -16.78 -19.11 87.23
CA PRO A 127 -16.10 -20.17 86.51
C PRO A 127 -17.11 -21.11 85.85
N GLN A 128 -17.21 -21.04 84.47
CA GLN A 128 -18.02 -21.96 83.67
C GLN A 128 -17.35 -23.34 83.66
N SER A 129 -18.15 -24.41 83.54
CA SER A 129 -17.63 -25.78 83.53
C SER A 129 -16.74 -26.01 82.28
N ALA A 130 -15.75 -26.87 82.39
CA ALA A 130 -14.86 -27.27 81.31
C ALA A 130 -15.60 -27.73 80.06
N ARG A 131 -16.82 -28.22 80.22
CA ARG A 131 -17.68 -28.70 79.11
C ARG A 131 -18.30 -27.56 78.33
N GLU A 132 -18.64 -26.43 78.93
CA GLU A 132 -19.14 -25.22 78.29
C GLU A 132 -18.03 -24.49 77.53
N GLU A 133 -16.84 -24.47 78.07
CA GLU A 133 -15.66 -23.92 77.42
C GLU A 133 -15.27 -24.70 76.17
N LEU A 134 -15.30 -26.06 76.24
CA LEU A 134 -15.04 -26.90 75.05
C LEU A 134 -16.09 -26.70 73.98
N ARG A 135 -17.36 -26.55 74.27
CA ARG A 135 -18.41 -26.24 73.33
C ARG A 135 -18.20 -24.89 72.69
N ARG A 136 -17.77 -23.87 73.39
CA ARG A 136 -17.51 -22.55 72.86
C ARG A 136 -16.30 -22.56 71.94
N GLN A 137 -15.23 -23.26 72.32
CA GLN A 137 -14.05 -23.44 71.45
C GLN A 137 -14.39 -24.17 70.16
N ASN A 138 -15.21 -25.20 70.24
CA ASN A 138 -15.66 -25.91 69.02
C ASN A 138 -16.50 -25.00 68.09
N GLN A 139 -17.36 -24.16 68.67
CA GLN A 139 -18.17 -23.22 67.86
C GLN A 139 -17.31 -22.14 67.23
N ASP A 140 -16.31 -21.62 67.91
CA ASP A 140 -15.35 -20.65 67.37
C ASP A 140 -14.50 -21.28 66.26
N LEU A 141 -14.11 -22.56 66.40
CA LEU A 141 -13.37 -23.28 65.34
C LEU A 141 -14.22 -23.52 64.13
N ILE A 142 -15.49 -23.93 64.30
CA ILE A 142 -16.43 -24.11 63.16
C ILE A 142 -16.59 -22.79 62.40
N SER A 143 -16.83 -21.68 63.06
CA SER A 143 -16.96 -20.37 62.41
C SER A 143 -15.70 -19.96 61.67
N ALA A 144 -14.51 -20.22 62.24
CA ALA A 144 -13.24 -19.93 61.55
C ALA A 144 -13.02 -20.80 60.33
N LEU A 145 -13.46 -22.07 60.35
CA LEU A 145 -13.42 -22.96 59.19
C LEU A 145 -14.37 -22.51 58.08
N GLU A 146 -15.58 -22.06 58.46
CA GLU A 146 -16.54 -21.52 57.48
C GLU A 146 -16.01 -20.26 56.79
N ASP A 147 -15.41 -19.35 57.56
CA ASP A 147 -14.80 -18.14 57.01
C ASP A 147 -13.60 -18.46 56.07
N LEU A 148 -12.76 -19.42 56.47
CA LEU A 148 -11.65 -19.91 55.65
C LEU A 148 -12.13 -20.55 54.34
N ASN A 149 -13.19 -21.37 54.43
CA ASN A 149 -13.77 -21.96 53.22
C ASN A 149 -14.34 -20.88 52.28
N ARG A 150 -15.03 -19.87 52.81
CA ARG A 150 -15.55 -18.75 52.02
C ARG A 150 -14.42 -17.97 51.34
N GLN A 151 -13.33 -17.69 52.04
CA GLN A 151 -12.15 -17.06 51.47
C GLN A 151 -11.51 -17.92 50.36
N LYS A 152 -11.42 -19.24 50.59
CA LYS A 152 -10.91 -20.18 49.60
C LYS A 152 -11.77 -20.17 48.30
N GLU A 153 -13.08 -20.18 48.42
CA GLU A 153 -14.00 -20.13 47.29
C GLU A 153 -13.84 -18.81 46.52
N GLN A 154 -13.71 -17.68 47.20
CA GLN A 154 -13.46 -16.39 46.61
C GLN A 154 -12.13 -16.34 45.82
N LEU A 155 -11.06 -16.90 46.42
CA LEU A 155 -9.76 -16.99 45.76
C LEU A 155 -9.81 -17.88 44.52
N LEU A 156 -10.54 -18.99 44.54
CA LEU A 156 -10.70 -19.87 43.39
C LEU A 156 -11.47 -19.17 42.27
N SER A 157 -12.53 -18.45 42.59
CA SER A 157 -13.30 -17.66 41.64
C SER A 157 -12.45 -16.57 41.01
N LEU A 158 -11.72 -15.80 41.82
CA LEU A 158 -10.85 -14.72 41.30
C LEU A 158 -9.71 -15.27 40.44
N ASN A 159 -9.14 -16.42 40.81
CA ASN A 159 -8.10 -17.07 40.01
C ASN A 159 -8.64 -17.55 38.67
N SER A 160 -9.90 -18.04 38.64
CA SER A 160 -10.57 -18.40 37.37
C SER A 160 -10.77 -17.18 36.46
N GLU A 161 -11.29 -16.08 37.00
CA GLU A 161 -11.44 -14.82 36.26
C GLU A 161 -10.10 -14.28 35.73
N LEU A 162 -9.06 -14.35 36.58
CA LEU A 162 -7.72 -13.93 36.19
C LEU A 162 -7.16 -14.77 35.02
N GLN A 163 -7.41 -16.10 35.07
CA GLN A 163 -6.99 -17.01 33.99
C GLN A 163 -7.74 -16.72 32.70
N GLU A 164 -9.02 -16.43 32.77
CA GLU A 164 -9.84 -16.09 31.57
C GLU A 164 -9.38 -14.75 30.99
N THR A 165 -9.18 -13.74 31.83
CA THR A 165 -8.65 -12.43 31.40
C THR A 165 -7.27 -12.56 30.75
N ASN A 166 -6.36 -13.35 31.37
CA ASN A 166 -5.04 -13.58 30.81
C ASN A 166 -5.09 -14.29 29.43
N ARG A 167 -6.01 -15.25 29.25
CA ARG A 167 -6.22 -15.88 27.94
C ARG A 167 -6.72 -14.87 26.90
N GLY A 168 -7.66 -14.02 27.28
CA GLY A 168 -8.15 -12.94 26.41
C GLY A 168 -7.04 -11.96 26.01
N VAL A 169 -6.22 -11.55 26.96
CA VAL A 169 -5.07 -10.66 26.69
C VAL A 169 -4.06 -11.32 25.75
N LEU A 170 -3.73 -12.60 25.95
CA LEU A 170 -2.82 -13.31 25.05
C LEU A 170 -3.38 -13.45 23.63
N ALA A 171 -4.69 -13.71 23.49
CA ALA A 171 -5.34 -13.75 22.17
C ALA A 171 -5.27 -12.39 21.45
N LEU A 172 -5.57 -11.31 22.18
CA LEU A 172 -5.45 -9.93 21.63
C LEU A 172 -4.01 -9.57 21.23
N TYR A 173 -3.02 -9.99 22.04
CA TYR A 173 -1.61 -9.77 21.67
C TYR A 173 -1.22 -10.52 20.40
N SER A 174 -1.72 -11.75 20.20
CA SER A 174 -1.48 -12.52 18.97
C SER A 174 -2.11 -11.83 17.77
N GLU A 175 -3.38 -11.42 17.88
CA GLU A 175 -4.09 -10.72 16.81
C GLU A 175 -3.42 -9.39 16.43
N LEU A 176 -3.04 -8.59 17.43
CA LEU A 176 -2.33 -7.33 17.22
C LEU A 176 -0.95 -7.53 16.59
N SER A 177 -0.25 -8.61 16.96
CA SER A 177 1.05 -8.96 16.37
C SER A 177 0.92 -9.32 14.89
N ASP A 178 -0.10 -10.11 14.53
CA ASP A 178 -0.39 -10.50 13.15
C ASP A 178 -0.79 -9.28 12.30
N GLU A 179 -1.64 -8.39 12.85
CA GLU A 179 -2.04 -7.15 12.19
C GLU A 179 -0.85 -6.19 11.97
N LEU A 180 0.04 -6.10 12.97
CA LEU A 180 1.26 -5.31 12.87
C LEU A 180 2.21 -5.87 11.78
N GLU A 181 2.37 -7.20 11.73
CA GLU A 181 3.19 -7.84 10.70
C GLU A 181 2.62 -7.64 9.30
N GLN A 182 1.30 -7.76 9.14
CA GLN A 182 0.62 -7.50 7.88
C GLN A 182 0.76 -6.04 7.45
N THR A 183 0.59 -5.11 8.38
CA THR A 183 0.77 -3.68 8.12
C THR A 183 2.21 -3.36 7.72
N ASN A 184 3.20 -3.92 8.43
CA ASN A 184 4.61 -3.74 8.09
C ASN A 184 4.95 -4.29 6.70
N ARG A 185 4.42 -5.46 6.33
CA ARG A 185 4.59 -6.00 4.96
C ARG A 185 3.99 -5.06 3.91
N GLY A 186 2.80 -4.51 4.18
CA GLY A 186 2.15 -3.51 3.32
C GLY A 186 2.99 -2.24 3.17
N VAL A 187 3.54 -1.72 4.25
CA VAL A 187 4.41 -0.54 4.27
C VAL A 187 5.69 -0.79 3.46
N VAL A 188 6.34 -1.94 3.63
CA VAL A 188 7.56 -2.29 2.86
C VAL A 188 7.26 -2.38 1.36
N ALA A 189 6.13 -3.00 0.98
CA ALA A 189 5.72 -3.06 -0.42
C ALA A 189 5.45 -1.67 -1.02
N LEU A 190 4.81 -0.79 -0.24
CA LEU A 190 4.53 0.59 -0.64
C LEU A 190 5.80 1.42 -0.83
N TYR A 191 6.79 1.23 0.06
CA TYR A 191 8.11 1.88 -0.08
C TYR A 191 8.85 1.40 -1.33
N ALA A 192 8.80 0.10 -1.65
CA ALA A 192 9.40 -0.43 -2.86
C ALA A 192 8.75 0.15 -4.13
N GLU A 193 7.41 0.26 -4.15
CA GLU A 193 6.68 0.90 -5.26
C GLU A 193 6.99 2.40 -5.37
N LEU A 194 7.09 3.09 -4.24
CA LEU A 194 7.44 4.52 -4.21
C LEU A 194 8.85 4.77 -4.74
N ASP A 195 9.80 3.91 -4.39
CA ASP A 195 11.20 4.01 -4.83
C ASP A 195 11.30 3.78 -6.34
N GLU A 196 10.60 2.76 -6.86
CA GLU A 196 10.51 2.51 -8.31
C GLU A 196 9.91 3.71 -9.06
N LYS A 197 8.80 4.27 -8.55
CA LYS A 197 8.17 5.47 -9.14
C LYS A 197 9.08 6.69 -9.08
N SER A 198 9.81 6.85 -7.96
CA SER A 198 10.77 7.95 -7.78
C SER A 198 11.93 7.85 -8.77
N GLU A 199 12.48 6.65 -8.98
CA GLU A 199 13.52 6.42 -9.98
C GLU A 199 13.03 6.69 -11.40
N ARG A 200 11.82 6.21 -11.74
CA ARG A 200 11.20 6.51 -13.05
C ARG A 200 10.99 8.02 -13.27
N LEU A 201 10.53 8.74 -12.25
CA LEU A 201 10.36 10.20 -12.32
C LEU A 201 11.70 10.92 -12.48
N ARG A 202 12.74 10.50 -11.75
CA ARG A 202 14.08 11.07 -11.89
C ARG A 202 14.65 10.83 -13.28
N ALA A 203 14.52 9.62 -13.81
CA ALA A 203 14.96 9.30 -15.16
C ALA A 203 14.21 10.13 -16.22
N ALA A 204 12.88 10.26 -16.09
CA ALA A 204 12.07 11.10 -16.96
C ALA A 204 12.45 12.59 -16.88
N SER A 205 12.69 13.12 -15.67
CA SER A 205 13.15 14.49 -15.46
C SER A 205 14.52 14.74 -16.09
N ALA A 206 15.47 13.84 -15.87
CA ALA A 206 16.80 13.93 -16.46
C ALA A 206 16.77 13.85 -18.00
N SER A 207 15.85 13.05 -18.57
CA SER A 207 15.61 13.00 -20.01
C SER A 207 15.05 14.34 -20.53
N LYS A 208 14.07 14.90 -19.81
CA LYS A 208 13.47 16.20 -20.15
C LYS A 208 14.49 17.35 -20.08
N ASP A 209 15.37 17.34 -19.08
CA ASP A 209 16.41 18.38 -18.96
C ASP A 209 17.43 18.29 -20.10
N ARG A 210 17.83 17.08 -20.47
CA ARG A 210 18.70 16.85 -21.64
C ARG A 210 18.00 17.28 -22.94
N PHE A 211 16.70 16.99 -23.08
CA PHE A 211 15.87 17.45 -24.20
C PHE A 211 15.95 18.97 -24.35
N TRP A 212 15.64 19.75 -23.30
CA TRP A 212 15.65 21.21 -23.37
C TRP A 212 17.06 21.79 -23.61
N ALA A 213 18.09 21.18 -23.04
CA ALA A 213 19.47 21.60 -23.29
C ALA A 213 19.84 21.43 -24.78
N ASN A 214 19.52 20.28 -25.36
CA ASN A 214 19.79 19.97 -26.78
C ASN A 214 18.99 20.88 -27.72
N VAL A 215 17.69 21.07 -27.46
CA VAL A 215 16.84 22.01 -28.21
C VAL A 215 17.45 23.40 -28.23
N SER A 216 17.85 23.90 -27.07
CA SER A 216 18.46 25.24 -26.97
C SER A 216 19.73 25.37 -27.79
N HIS A 217 20.55 24.33 -27.83
CA HIS A 217 21.79 24.31 -28.60
C HIS A 217 21.49 24.27 -30.11
N GLU A 218 20.60 23.39 -30.55
CA GLU A 218 20.25 23.21 -31.96
C GLU A 218 19.49 24.42 -32.57
N LEU A 219 18.72 25.16 -31.75
CA LEU A 219 18.10 26.41 -32.17
C LEU A 219 19.09 27.56 -32.23
N ARG A 220 20.09 27.63 -31.34
CA ARG A 220 21.07 28.71 -31.28
C ARG A 220 22.01 28.73 -32.50
N THR A 221 22.38 27.55 -33.01
CA THR A 221 23.33 27.41 -34.13
C THR A 221 22.85 28.09 -35.42
N PRO A 222 21.65 27.72 -36.00
CA PRO A 222 21.15 28.39 -37.19
C PRO A 222 20.79 29.85 -36.95
N LEU A 223 20.30 30.20 -35.73
CA LEU A 223 19.98 31.57 -35.38
C LEU A 223 21.25 32.46 -35.39
N ASN A 224 22.36 32.01 -34.82
CA ASN A 224 23.62 32.71 -34.82
C ASN A 224 24.18 32.84 -36.27
N SER A 225 24.01 31.81 -37.09
CA SER A 225 24.38 31.86 -38.52
C SER A 225 23.56 32.90 -39.28
N ILE A 226 22.24 32.96 -39.07
CA ILE A 226 21.38 33.99 -39.67
C ILE A 226 21.85 35.39 -39.21
N ILE A 227 22.03 35.63 -37.92
CA ILE A 227 22.45 36.91 -37.35
C ILE A 227 23.84 37.30 -37.87
N GLY A 228 24.80 36.37 -37.93
CA GLY A 228 26.13 36.62 -38.47
C GLY A 228 26.13 37.02 -39.93
N LEU A 229 25.40 36.26 -40.76
CA LEU A 229 25.30 36.52 -42.21
C LEU A 229 24.55 37.83 -42.52
N THR A 230 23.49 38.15 -41.76
CA THR A 230 22.78 39.43 -41.92
C THR A 230 23.66 40.62 -41.56
N ARG A 231 24.58 40.51 -40.59
CA ARG A 231 25.56 41.55 -40.29
C ARG A 231 26.54 41.74 -41.43
N LEU A 232 27.09 40.67 -41.99
CA LEU A 232 27.98 40.73 -43.15
C LEU A 232 27.30 41.38 -44.36
N LEU A 233 26.02 41.06 -44.62
CA LEU A 233 25.22 41.69 -45.68
C LEU A 233 24.92 43.17 -45.44
N ALA A 234 24.88 43.62 -44.19
CA ALA A 234 24.65 45.02 -43.81
C ALA A 234 25.89 45.90 -43.92
N GLU A 235 27.11 45.34 -44.08
CA GLU A 235 28.31 46.12 -44.30
C GLU A 235 28.28 46.83 -45.65
N PRO A 236 28.60 48.16 -45.71
CA PRO A 236 28.57 48.89 -46.96
C PRO A 236 29.68 48.41 -47.90
N THR A 237 29.32 48.04 -49.14
CA THR A 237 30.29 47.76 -50.21
C THR A 237 30.47 48.97 -51.10
N ALA A 238 31.67 49.18 -51.60
CA ALA A 238 32.01 50.30 -52.44
C ALA A 238 31.32 50.29 -53.82
N GLU A 239 30.73 49.15 -54.24
CA GLU A 239 30.00 48.96 -55.48
C GLU A 239 28.59 48.48 -55.18
N GLY A 240 27.60 49.26 -55.46
CA GLY A 240 26.18 49.12 -55.10
C GLY A 240 25.39 47.95 -55.77
N GLY A 241 25.94 46.74 -55.85
CA GLY A 241 25.28 45.55 -56.40
C GLY A 241 25.37 44.33 -55.49
N LEU A 242 24.41 43.39 -55.63
CA LEU A 242 24.50 42.04 -55.05
C LEU A 242 25.56 41.27 -55.88
N ASP A 243 26.75 41.11 -55.32
CA ASP A 243 27.78 40.24 -55.88
C ASP A 243 27.52 38.76 -55.57
N ALA A 244 28.30 37.86 -56.15
CA ALA A 244 28.14 36.41 -55.95
C ALA A 244 28.28 36.01 -54.47
N GLU A 245 29.08 36.73 -53.70
CA GLU A 245 29.29 36.49 -52.29
C GLU A 245 28.03 36.82 -51.45
N ARG A 246 27.36 37.93 -51.72
CA ARG A 246 26.09 38.31 -51.08
C ARG A 246 24.94 37.37 -51.42
N LEU A 247 24.86 36.93 -52.68
CA LEU A 247 23.91 35.92 -53.10
C LEU A 247 24.13 34.60 -52.33
N TYR A 248 25.38 34.18 -52.17
CA TYR A 248 25.75 33.02 -51.36
C TYR A 248 25.36 33.17 -49.88
N GLN A 249 25.59 34.36 -49.29
CA GLN A 249 25.20 34.65 -47.92
C GLN A 249 23.68 34.63 -47.72
N VAL A 250 22.90 35.14 -48.67
CA VAL A 250 21.42 35.06 -48.67
C VAL A 250 20.96 33.61 -48.76
N GLU A 251 21.61 32.78 -49.58
CA GLU A 251 21.29 31.35 -49.66
C GLU A 251 21.58 30.61 -48.36
N LEU A 252 22.70 30.93 -47.68
CA LEU A 252 23.02 30.38 -46.34
C LEU A 252 22.00 30.82 -45.28
N ILE A 253 21.51 32.06 -45.32
CA ILE A 253 20.45 32.56 -44.44
C ILE A 253 19.16 31.78 -44.67
N LYS A 254 18.76 31.61 -45.94
CA LYS A 254 17.57 30.84 -46.32
C LYS A 254 17.66 29.39 -45.82
N ASN A 255 18.82 28.76 -46.04
CA ASN A 255 19.06 27.38 -45.56
C ASN A 255 19.01 27.28 -44.03
N SER A 256 19.64 28.21 -43.33
CA SER A 256 19.60 28.25 -41.84
C SER A 256 18.18 28.49 -41.32
N GLY A 257 17.41 29.38 -41.97
CA GLY A 257 16.00 29.61 -41.65
C GLY A 257 15.13 28.38 -41.89
N SER A 258 15.37 27.65 -42.97
CA SER A 258 14.65 26.40 -43.31
C SER A 258 14.95 25.30 -42.30
N VAL A 259 16.20 25.17 -41.85
CA VAL A 259 16.61 24.23 -40.78
C VAL A 259 15.92 24.58 -39.45
N LEU A 260 15.88 25.85 -39.09
CA LEU A 260 15.22 26.33 -37.87
C LEU A 260 13.71 26.05 -37.91
N LEU A 261 13.05 26.29 -39.02
CA LEU A 261 11.62 26.01 -39.18
C LEU A 261 11.34 24.49 -39.06
N GLY A 262 12.22 23.67 -39.66
CA GLY A 262 12.15 22.20 -39.54
C GLY A 262 12.26 21.76 -38.09
N LEU A 263 13.24 22.28 -37.35
CA LEU A 263 13.42 22.00 -35.92
C LEU A 263 12.21 22.38 -35.08
N VAL A 264 11.63 23.57 -35.28
CA VAL A 264 10.43 24.03 -34.56
C VAL A 264 9.24 23.12 -34.83
N ASN A 265 9.05 22.72 -36.11
CA ASN A 265 7.97 21.81 -36.48
C ASN A 265 8.15 20.42 -35.86
N ASP A 266 9.34 19.84 -35.93
CA ASP A 266 9.67 18.55 -35.33
C ASP A 266 9.40 18.59 -33.80
N LEU A 267 9.76 19.70 -33.16
CA LEU A 267 9.56 19.90 -31.70
C LEU A 267 8.07 19.98 -31.34
N LEU A 268 7.28 20.72 -32.14
CA LEU A 268 5.84 20.82 -31.96
C LEU A 268 5.16 19.46 -32.15
N ASP A 269 5.61 18.68 -33.12
CA ASP A 269 5.07 17.35 -33.38
C ASP A 269 5.40 16.35 -32.26
N VAL A 270 6.61 16.39 -31.72
CA VAL A 270 7.00 15.62 -30.52
C VAL A 270 6.14 16.04 -29.32
N ALA A 271 5.99 17.34 -29.06
CA ALA A 271 5.20 17.85 -27.94
C ALA A 271 3.71 17.43 -28.01
N LYS A 272 3.10 17.45 -29.23
CA LYS A 272 1.74 16.95 -29.45
C LYS A 272 1.63 15.45 -29.20
N ALA A 273 2.64 14.68 -29.63
CA ALA A 273 2.68 13.24 -29.40
C ALA A 273 2.89 12.90 -27.91
N GLU A 274 3.63 13.74 -27.13
CA GLU A 274 3.82 13.57 -25.69
C GLU A 274 2.60 13.90 -24.86
N SER A 275 1.88 14.95 -25.23
CA SER A 275 0.69 15.38 -24.49
C SER A 275 -0.52 14.47 -24.70
N GLY A 276 -0.41 13.41 -25.52
CA GLY A 276 -1.54 12.56 -25.90
C GLY A 276 -2.60 13.30 -26.74
N GLN A 277 -2.29 14.50 -27.21
CA GLN A 277 -3.19 15.32 -28.01
C GLN A 277 -3.18 14.96 -29.50
N LEU A 278 -2.34 14.00 -29.89
CA LEU A 278 -2.32 13.52 -31.26
C LEU A 278 -3.61 12.74 -31.52
N ARG A 279 -4.57 13.37 -32.20
CA ARG A 279 -5.80 12.70 -32.64
C ARG A 279 -5.47 11.89 -33.89
N ILE A 280 -5.65 10.58 -33.77
CA ILE A 280 -5.56 9.67 -34.94
C ILE A 280 -6.90 9.69 -35.65
N ASP A 281 -6.86 9.94 -36.95
CA ASP A 281 -8.03 9.91 -37.84
C ASP A 281 -7.88 8.77 -38.85
N PRO A 282 -8.31 7.54 -38.50
CA PRO A 282 -8.14 6.37 -39.34
C PRO A 282 -9.02 6.45 -40.57
N ALA A 283 -8.40 6.24 -41.73
CA ALA A 283 -9.07 6.18 -43.04
C ALA A 283 -8.50 5.02 -43.87
N ARG A 284 -9.21 4.62 -44.92
CA ARG A 284 -8.71 3.63 -45.88
C ARG A 284 -7.76 4.31 -46.85
N VAL A 285 -6.45 4.15 -46.62
CA VAL A 285 -5.36 4.79 -47.36
C VAL A 285 -4.94 3.92 -48.52
N ASN A 286 -4.95 4.48 -49.74
CA ASN A 286 -4.40 3.83 -50.91
C ASN A 286 -2.87 3.94 -50.91
N LEU A 287 -2.19 2.81 -50.70
CA LEU A 287 -0.73 2.76 -50.55
C LEU A 287 0.00 3.17 -51.84
N ARG A 288 -0.47 2.74 -53.02
CA ARG A 288 0.15 3.08 -54.29
C ARG A 288 0.11 4.58 -54.56
N ALA A 289 -1.03 5.20 -54.32
CA ALA A 289 -1.16 6.65 -54.44
C ALA A 289 -0.30 7.41 -53.42
N LEU A 290 -0.23 6.94 -52.19
CA LEU A 290 0.62 7.51 -51.13
C LEU A 290 2.10 7.41 -51.49
N PHE A 291 2.58 6.25 -51.94
CA PHE A 291 3.97 6.03 -52.32
C PHE A 291 4.37 6.90 -53.55
N GLY A 292 3.46 7.06 -54.51
CA GLY A 292 3.67 7.97 -55.62
C GLY A 292 3.84 9.44 -55.17
N ARG A 293 2.98 9.91 -54.27
CA ARG A 293 3.10 11.27 -53.68
C ARG A 293 4.40 11.44 -52.87
N LEU A 294 4.76 10.45 -52.08
CA LEU A 294 6.00 10.48 -51.28
C LEU A 294 7.24 10.49 -52.17
N SER A 295 7.29 9.66 -53.19
CA SER A 295 8.38 9.65 -54.17
C SER A 295 8.56 11.01 -54.84
N ALA A 296 7.46 11.64 -55.26
CA ALA A 296 7.50 12.98 -55.85
C ALA A 296 7.99 14.05 -54.86
N LEU A 297 7.54 13.95 -53.60
CA LEU A 297 7.92 14.89 -52.51
C LEU A 297 9.41 14.82 -52.18
N VAL A 298 10.02 13.63 -52.17
CA VAL A 298 11.42 13.45 -51.75
C VAL A 298 12.41 13.52 -52.91
N ARG A 299 11.96 13.47 -54.17
CA ARG A 299 12.81 13.54 -55.34
C ARG A 299 13.74 14.77 -55.36
N PRO A 300 13.28 15.99 -55.00
CA PRO A 300 14.16 17.15 -54.97
C PRO A 300 15.31 17.03 -53.93
N LEU A 301 15.18 16.17 -52.91
CA LEU A 301 16.26 15.93 -51.93
C LEU A 301 17.40 15.09 -52.51
N ALA A 302 17.14 14.37 -53.61
CA ALA A 302 18.13 13.59 -54.34
C ALA A 302 18.74 14.37 -55.52
N ASP A 303 18.25 15.60 -55.81
CA ASP A 303 18.77 16.40 -56.91
C ASP A 303 20.27 16.70 -56.70
N GLY A 304 21.07 16.46 -57.76
CA GLY A 304 22.53 16.60 -57.71
C GLY A 304 23.29 15.42 -57.10
N LYS A 305 22.59 14.35 -56.66
CA LYS A 305 23.21 13.10 -56.20
C LYS A 305 22.88 11.95 -57.21
N PRO A 306 23.83 11.04 -57.47
CA PRO A 306 23.56 9.83 -58.26
C PRO A 306 22.84 8.78 -57.41
N VAL A 307 21.62 9.11 -56.95
CA VAL A 307 20.78 8.25 -56.10
C VAL A 307 19.46 7.95 -56.79
N ALA A 308 19.20 6.69 -57.08
CA ALA A 308 17.94 6.22 -57.65
C ALA A 308 16.89 6.03 -56.54
N ILE A 309 15.69 6.58 -56.75
CA ILE A 309 14.54 6.32 -55.87
C ILE A 309 13.65 5.27 -56.53
N VAL A 310 13.55 4.11 -55.92
CA VAL A 310 12.78 2.96 -56.43
C VAL A 310 11.58 2.71 -55.51
N VAL A 311 10.40 2.60 -56.10
CA VAL A 311 9.17 2.25 -55.39
C VAL A 311 8.67 0.90 -55.90
N SER A 312 8.44 -0.05 -54.98
CA SER A 312 7.85 -1.36 -55.30
C SER A 312 6.71 -1.63 -54.33
N ASP A 313 5.53 -1.88 -54.83
CA ASP A 313 4.34 -2.25 -54.10
C ASP A 313 3.87 -3.68 -54.36
N ASP A 314 4.76 -4.51 -54.91
CA ASP A 314 4.46 -5.91 -55.28
C ASP A 314 4.16 -6.73 -54.02
N GLY A 315 2.90 -7.17 -53.89
CA GLY A 315 2.41 -7.92 -52.75
C GLY A 315 1.87 -7.07 -51.58
N ALA A 316 1.76 -5.75 -51.78
CA ALA A 316 1.06 -4.89 -50.83
C ALA A 316 -0.47 -4.91 -51.04
N PRO A 317 -1.28 -4.77 -49.99
CA PRO A 317 -2.72 -4.54 -50.15
C PRO A 317 -2.94 -3.20 -50.84
N GLY A 318 -3.97 -3.10 -51.69
CA GLY A 318 -4.28 -1.85 -52.39
C GLY A 318 -4.62 -0.71 -51.42
N THR A 319 -5.23 -1.04 -50.27
CA THR A 319 -5.61 -0.10 -49.23
C THR A 319 -5.33 -0.68 -47.86
N ILE A 320 -4.97 0.18 -46.91
CA ILE A 320 -4.82 -0.16 -45.47
C ILE A 320 -5.64 0.82 -44.63
N LEU A 321 -6.19 0.36 -43.50
CA LEU A 321 -6.84 1.21 -42.53
C LEU A 321 -5.80 1.79 -41.56
N THR A 322 -5.52 3.09 -41.71
CA THR A 322 -4.52 3.80 -40.89
C THR A 322 -4.75 5.32 -40.99
N ASP A 323 -4.04 6.10 -40.18
CA ASP A 323 -3.99 7.55 -40.33
C ASP A 323 -2.99 7.94 -41.45
N GLU A 324 -3.48 8.56 -42.52
CA GLU A 324 -2.66 8.95 -43.69
C GLU A 324 -1.60 10.00 -43.32
N VAL A 325 -1.92 10.94 -42.43
CA VAL A 325 -0.99 12.01 -42.03
C VAL A 325 0.16 11.44 -41.23
N ALA A 326 -0.15 10.58 -40.25
CA ALA A 326 0.85 9.92 -39.43
C ALA A 326 1.74 8.98 -40.26
N LEU A 327 1.14 8.16 -41.15
CA LEU A 327 1.89 7.28 -42.04
C LEU A 327 2.79 8.07 -43.00
N THR A 328 2.27 9.16 -43.61
CA THR A 328 3.06 10.07 -44.44
C THR A 328 4.24 10.66 -43.70
N SER A 329 4.05 11.09 -42.45
CA SER A 329 5.10 11.66 -41.61
C SER A 329 6.21 10.64 -41.33
N ILE A 330 5.84 9.40 -40.95
CA ILE A 330 6.81 8.31 -40.74
C ILE A 330 7.63 8.08 -42.02
N LEU A 331 6.97 7.80 -43.14
CA LEU A 331 7.65 7.43 -44.38
C LEU A 331 8.49 8.57 -44.95
N ARG A 332 8.02 9.82 -44.89
CA ARG A 332 8.79 11.01 -45.26
C ARG A 332 10.09 11.09 -44.46
N ASN A 333 10.01 10.87 -43.17
CA ASN A 333 11.18 10.90 -42.28
C ASN A 333 12.20 9.81 -42.67
N LEU A 334 11.74 8.57 -42.85
CA LEU A 334 12.59 7.46 -43.24
C LEU A 334 13.25 7.69 -44.59
N LEU A 335 12.47 8.13 -45.61
CA LEU A 335 12.98 8.43 -46.94
C LEU A 335 13.97 9.59 -46.94
N SER A 336 13.69 10.68 -46.23
CA SER A 336 14.60 11.81 -46.06
C SER A 336 15.93 11.39 -45.46
N ASN A 337 15.90 10.55 -44.40
CA ASN A 337 17.11 10.00 -43.81
C ASN A 337 17.89 9.11 -44.81
N ALA A 338 17.21 8.21 -45.51
CA ALA A 338 17.83 7.34 -46.49
C ALA A 338 18.56 8.14 -47.60
N ILE A 339 17.91 9.17 -48.17
CA ILE A 339 18.51 10.02 -49.21
C ILE A 339 19.68 10.85 -48.66
N LYS A 340 19.54 11.36 -47.42
CA LYS A 340 20.54 12.16 -46.77
C LYS A 340 21.85 11.38 -46.56
N TYR A 341 21.77 10.11 -46.13
CA TYR A 341 22.92 9.28 -45.80
C TYR A 341 23.42 8.39 -46.94
N THR A 342 22.78 8.49 -48.14
CA THR A 342 23.24 7.88 -49.37
C THR A 342 23.89 8.91 -50.26
N ASP A 343 25.15 8.68 -50.64
CA ASP A 343 25.87 9.56 -51.58
C ASP A 343 25.70 9.10 -53.02
N SER A 344 25.63 7.78 -53.26
CA SER A 344 25.40 7.16 -54.53
C SER A 344 24.74 5.80 -54.38
N GLY A 345 23.93 5.38 -55.33
CA GLY A 345 23.26 4.08 -55.30
C GLY A 345 21.73 4.20 -55.30
N GLU A 346 21.06 3.53 -54.36
CA GLU A 346 19.60 3.39 -54.41
C GLU A 346 18.95 3.63 -53.03
N VAL A 347 17.77 4.26 -53.05
CA VAL A 347 16.81 4.29 -51.94
C VAL A 347 15.53 3.63 -52.41
N ARG A 348 15.14 2.56 -51.72
CA ARG A 348 13.99 1.74 -52.08
C ARG A 348 12.89 1.84 -51.03
N LEU A 349 11.68 2.18 -51.46
CA LEU A 349 10.44 2.08 -50.68
C LEU A 349 9.66 0.86 -51.17
N SER A 350 9.39 -0.10 -50.31
CA SER A 350 8.61 -1.28 -50.64
C SER A 350 7.63 -1.66 -49.56
N ALA A 351 6.58 -2.41 -49.92
CA ALA A 351 5.60 -2.90 -48.98
C ALA A 351 5.20 -4.34 -49.32
N ARG A 352 5.01 -5.16 -48.28
CA ARG A 352 4.55 -6.55 -48.43
C ARG A 352 3.75 -6.98 -47.20
N VAL A 353 2.83 -7.90 -47.40
CA VAL A 353 2.13 -8.56 -46.30
C VAL A 353 3.00 -9.66 -45.71
N VAL A 354 3.17 -9.67 -44.39
CA VAL A 354 3.92 -10.69 -43.66
C VAL A 354 3.02 -11.19 -42.50
N GLY A 355 2.39 -12.33 -42.71
CA GLY A 355 1.38 -12.84 -41.77
C GLY A 355 0.18 -11.88 -41.67
N GLU A 356 -0.14 -11.42 -40.50
CA GLU A 356 -1.20 -10.45 -40.21
C GLU A 356 -0.72 -8.99 -40.23
N ASN A 357 0.51 -8.73 -40.67
CA ASN A 357 1.09 -7.40 -40.69
C ASN A 357 1.42 -6.96 -42.09
N LEU A 358 1.30 -5.67 -42.33
CA LEU A 358 1.89 -4.99 -43.49
C LEU A 358 3.28 -4.49 -43.07
N ALA A 359 4.32 -5.00 -43.70
CA ALA A 359 5.68 -4.52 -43.58
C ALA A 359 5.98 -3.51 -44.69
N ILE A 360 6.16 -2.24 -44.33
CA ILE A 360 6.61 -1.17 -45.24
C ILE A 360 8.08 -0.93 -44.94
N SER A 361 8.96 -1.14 -45.90
CA SER A 361 10.40 -0.99 -45.73
C SER A 361 10.96 0.17 -46.57
N VAL A 362 11.83 0.93 -45.92
CA VAL A 362 12.71 1.90 -46.57
C VAL A 362 14.13 1.38 -46.42
N SER A 363 14.78 1.06 -47.56
CA SER A 363 16.17 0.61 -47.56
C SER A 363 17.04 1.55 -48.40
N ASP A 364 18.27 1.73 -47.97
CA ASP A 364 19.28 2.54 -48.64
C ASP A 364 20.60 1.78 -48.78
N THR A 365 21.41 2.18 -49.76
CA THR A 365 22.78 1.69 -49.96
C THR A 365 23.81 2.69 -49.44
N GLY A 366 23.47 3.41 -48.39
CA GLY A 366 24.31 4.43 -47.80
C GLY A 366 25.40 3.91 -46.86
N ILE A 367 25.87 4.79 -46.00
CA ILE A 367 27.00 4.52 -45.11
C ILE A 367 26.76 3.44 -44.06
N GLY A 368 25.49 3.11 -43.75
CA GLY A 368 25.12 2.19 -42.70
C GLY A 368 25.40 2.69 -41.28
N ILE A 369 24.96 1.90 -40.30
CA ILE A 369 25.02 2.20 -38.88
C ILE A 369 25.66 1.00 -38.14
N PRO A 370 26.70 1.21 -37.32
CA PRO A 370 27.26 0.15 -36.50
C PRO A 370 26.24 -0.51 -35.55
N ALA A 371 26.30 -1.82 -35.41
CA ALA A 371 25.34 -2.58 -34.57
C ALA A 371 25.23 -2.07 -33.12
N SER A 372 26.35 -1.58 -32.55
CA SER A 372 26.39 -1.01 -31.20
C SER A 372 25.56 0.28 -31.05
N LEU A 373 25.17 0.91 -32.14
CA LEU A 373 24.42 2.18 -32.15
C LEU A 373 22.94 2.00 -32.55
N HIS A 374 22.50 0.78 -32.90
CA HIS A 374 21.14 0.54 -33.37
C HIS A 374 20.06 0.93 -32.36
N ALA A 375 20.32 0.72 -31.07
CA ALA A 375 19.38 1.16 -30.02
C ALA A 375 19.41 2.68 -29.82
N GLN A 376 20.60 3.26 -29.88
CA GLN A 376 20.82 4.70 -29.61
C GLN A 376 20.24 5.62 -30.68
N VAL A 377 20.16 5.17 -31.94
CA VAL A 377 19.57 6.01 -33.02
C VAL A 377 18.06 6.24 -32.86
N PHE A 378 17.40 5.53 -31.94
CA PHE A 378 16.01 5.78 -31.54
C PHE A 378 15.90 6.67 -30.29
N GLU A 379 17.05 7.10 -29.70
CA GLU A 379 17.06 8.07 -28.62
C GLU A 379 16.95 9.49 -29.20
N GLU A 380 16.22 10.36 -28.51
CA GLU A 380 16.02 11.74 -28.92
C GLU A 380 17.36 12.50 -28.97
N PHE A 381 17.56 13.29 -30.05
CA PHE A 381 18.76 14.08 -30.33
C PHE A 381 20.05 13.27 -30.53
N TYR A 382 19.98 11.95 -30.56
CA TYR A 382 21.16 11.14 -30.82
C TYR A 382 21.57 11.26 -32.30
N GLN A 383 22.84 11.50 -32.51
CA GLN A 383 23.47 11.54 -33.85
C GLN A 383 24.73 10.66 -33.80
N VAL A 384 24.95 9.90 -34.86
CA VAL A 384 26.13 9.03 -34.98
C VAL A 384 27.38 9.91 -34.98
N PRO A 385 28.35 9.72 -34.02
CA PRO A 385 29.55 10.51 -33.95
C PRO A 385 30.37 10.48 -35.24
N GLY A 386 30.89 11.65 -35.66
CA GLY A 386 31.70 11.78 -36.87
C GLY A 386 30.92 12.05 -38.16
N LEU A 387 29.62 11.99 -38.17
CA LEU A 387 28.77 12.31 -39.34
C LEU A 387 28.30 13.77 -39.29
N ARG A 388 29.04 14.67 -39.94
CA ARG A 388 28.71 16.13 -40.05
C ARG A 388 27.60 16.41 -41.10
N ARG A 389 26.49 15.69 -41.09
CA ARG A 389 25.43 15.89 -42.12
C ARG A 389 24.18 16.58 -41.61
N GLY A 390 24.27 17.37 -40.57
CA GLY A 390 23.14 18.15 -40.02
C GLY A 390 21.85 17.35 -39.84
N GLY A 391 21.15 17.55 -38.79
CA GLY A 391 19.85 16.91 -38.53
C GLY A 391 19.49 17.13 -37.07
N THR A 392 18.21 16.92 -36.72
CA THR A 392 17.70 17.18 -35.38
C THR A 392 17.93 16.02 -34.40
N GLY A 393 18.17 14.80 -34.91
CA GLY A 393 18.14 13.58 -34.09
C GLY A 393 16.75 13.23 -33.57
N LEU A 394 15.69 13.92 -34.05
CA LEU A 394 14.30 13.69 -33.60
C LEU A 394 13.51 12.79 -34.55
N GLY A 395 13.99 12.62 -35.75
CA GLY A 395 13.22 11.95 -36.80
C GLY A 395 12.88 10.49 -36.51
N LEU A 396 13.87 9.63 -36.24
CA LEU A 396 13.66 8.21 -35.96
C LEU A 396 12.89 7.98 -34.64
N PRO A 397 13.20 8.68 -33.51
CA PRO A 397 12.39 8.62 -32.32
C PRO A 397 10.92 8.95 -32.54
N TYR A 398 10.64 10.04 -33.26
CA TYR A 398 9.29 10.47 -33.59
C TYR A 398 8.56 9.46 -34.49
N ALA A 399 9.22 8.97 -35.55
CA ALA A 399 8.67 7.94 -36.43
C ALA A 399 8.34 6.65 -35.64
N SER A 400 9.22 6.23 -34.71
CA SER A 400 8.99 5.09 -33.82
C SER A 400 7.78 5.29 -32.90
N ARG A 401 7.60 6.50 -32.39
CA ARG A 401 6.45 6.85 -31.56
C ARG A 401 5.14 6.83 -32.34
N LEU A 402 5.11 7.44 -33.52
CA LEU A 402 3.96 7.38 -34.42
C LEU A 402 3.61 5.93 -34.83
N ALA A 403 4.62 5.11 -35.15
CA ALA A 403 4.41 3.70 -35.46
C ALA A 403 3.69 2.96 -34.33
N ARG A 404 4.09 3.21 -33.08
CA ARG A 404 3.41 2.64 -31.89
C ARG A 404 1.98 3.15 -31.71
N ILE A 405 1.73 4.43 -31.96
CA ILE A 405 0.38 5.02 -31.92
C ILE A 405 -0.52 4.39 -32.99
N LEU A 406 0.04 4.06 -34.16
CA LEU A 406 -0.66 3.33 -35.22
C LEU A 406 -0.81 1.81 -34.94
N GLY A 407 -0.39 1.34 -33.76
CA GLY A 407 -0.48 -0.07 -33.34
C GLY A 407 0.63 -0.96 -33.90
N GLY A 408 1.66 -0.35 -34.54
CA GLY A 408 2.81 -1.03 -35.12
C GLY A 408 4.12 -0.86 -34.39
N ASN A 409 5.23 -1.12 -35.08
CA ASN A 409 6.59 -0.89 -34.58
C ASN A 409 7.55 -0.59 -35.73
N LEU A 410 8.70 0.01 -35.43
CA LEU A 410 9.83 0.15 -36.32
C LEU A 410 10.94 -0.84 -35.95
N GLU A 411 11.50 -1.49 -36.97
CA GLU A 411 12.67 -2.35 -36.86
C GLU A 411 13.79 -1.79 -37.75
N LEU A 412 15.03 -1.88 -37.29
CA LEU A 412 16.20 -1.39 -38.02
C LEU A 412 17.22 -2.52 -38.19
N ALA A 413 17.64 -2.70 -39.43
CA ALA A 413 18.75 -3.55 -39.82
C ALA A 413 19.75 -2.71 -40.60
N SER A 414 21.01 -2.67 -40.18
CA SER A 414 22.04 -1.85 -40.85
C SER A 414 23.41 -2.45 -40.69
N GLU A 415 24.25 -2.28 -41.73
CA GLU A 415 25.64 -2.69 -41.72
C GLU A 415 26.51 -1.57 -42.32
N PRO A 416 27.61 -1.15 -41.63
CA PRO A 416 28.51 -0.12 -42.15
C PRO A 416 29.04 -0.41 -43.56
N GLY A 417 28.88 0.54 -44.47
CA GLY A 417 29.29 0.44 -45.88
C GLY A 417 28.37 -0.36 -46.78
N VAL A 418 27.33 -1.01 -46.24
CA VAL A 418 26.31 -1.75 -47.01
C VAL A 418 25.02 -0.92 -47.15
N GLY A 419 24.56 -0.31 -46.04
CA GLY A 419 23.37 0.51 -46.02
C GLY A 419 22.47 0.25 -44.81
N THR A 420 21.27 0.84 -44.86
CA THR A 420 20.28 0.74 -43.77
C THR A 420 18.92 0.31 -44.33
N THR A 421 18.24 -0.56 -43.61
CA THR A 421 16.84 -0.91 -43.87
C THR A 421 16.05 -0.66 -42.59
N VAL A 422 15.01 0.18 -42.70
CA VAL A 422 14.04 0.41 -41.60
C VAL A 422 12.70 -0.14 -42.05
N VAL A 423 12.13 -1.01 -41.27
CA VAL A 423 10.84 -1.67 -41.55
C VAL A 423 9.78 -1.16 -40.56
N LEU A 424 8.73 -0.58 -41.12
CA LEU A 424 7.51 -0.23 -40.38
C LEU A 424 6.54 -1.40 -40.48
N ASN A 425 6.30 -2.06 -39.39
CA ASN A 425 5.30 -3.12 -39.29
C ASN A 425 3.98 -2.52 -38.79
N LEU A 426 2.96 -2.51 -39.62
CA LEU A 426 1.60 -2.08 -39.24
C LEU A 426 0.66 -3.28 -39.22
N PRO A 427 -0.37 -3.24 -38.36
CA PRO A 427 -1.43 -4.25 -38.41
C PRO A 427 -2.18 -4.18 -39.74
N ASP A 428 -2.32 -5.31 -40.42
CA ASP A 428 -3.17 -5.48 -41.58
C ASP A 428 -4.25 -6.54 -41.29
N GLY A 429 -5.40 -6.42 -41.90
CA GLY A 429 -6.53 -7.33 -41.68
C GLY A 429 -7.54 -6.80 -40.66
N THR A 430 -8.79 -7.16 -40.87
CA THR A 430 -9.90 -6.90 -39.96
C THR A 430 -9.89 -7.97 -38.87
N PRO A 431 -9.99 -7.61 -37.56
CA PRO A 431 -10.06 -8.63 -36.52
C PRO A 431 -11.33 -9.47 -36.70
N ALA A 432 -11.19 -10.78 -36.75
CA ALA A 432 -12.31 -11.70 -36.75
C ALA A 432 -12.74 -11.96 -35.29
N LEU A 433 -13.89 -11.41 -34.87
CA LEU A 433 -14.47 -11.58 -33.55
C LEU A 433 -15.57 -12.63 -33.62
N ARG A 434 -15.52 -13.62 -32.72
CA ARG A 434 -16.59 -14.63 -32.65
C ARG A 434 -17.84 -14.06 -31.99
N THR A 435 -17.67 -13.38 -30.86
CA THR A 435 -18.82 -12.86 -30.09
C THR A 435 -18.49 -11.46 -29.55
N VAL A 436 -19.35 -10.50 -29.90
CA VAL A 436 -19.30 -9.13 -29.36
C VAL A 436 -20.58 -8.83 -28.61
N VAL A 437 -20.46 -8.25 -27.42
CA VAL A 437 -21.60 -7.76 -26.65
C VAL A 437 -21.65 -6.23 -26.75
N VAL A 438 -22.79 -5.71 -27.16
CA VAL A 438 -23.06 -4.27 -27.27
C VAL A 438 -24.06 -3.90 -26.18
N VAL A 439 -23.71 -2.94 -25.34
CA VAL A 439 -24.49 -2.51 -24.19
C VAL A 439 -24.74 -1.00 -24.26
N ASP A 440 -25.97 -0.61 -24.54
CA ASP A 440 -26.39 0.79 -24.66
C ASP A 440 -27.90 0.87 -24.42
N ASP A 441 -28.41 1.87 -23.73
CA ASP A 441 -29.84 2.03 -23.49
C ASP A 441 -30.59 2.59 -24.72
N ASP A 442 -29.88 3.23 -25.65
CA ASP A 442 -30.43 3.72 -26.91
C ASP A 442 -30.46 2.61 -27.98
N ALA A 443 -31.66 2.11 -28.27
CA ALA A 443 -31.87 1.10 -29.32
C ALA A 443 -31.44 1.58 -30.71
N GLY A 444 -31.57 2.87 -31.03
CA GLY A 444 -31.12 3.42 -32.29
C GLY A 444 -29.60 3.36 -32.40
N PHE A 445 -28.88 3.67 -31.34
CA PHE A 445 -27.43 3.61 -31.34
C PHE A 445 -26.91 2.15 -31.37
N ARG A 446 -27.61 1.20 -30.69
CA ARG A 446 -27.30 -0.23 -30.83
C ARG A 446 -27.39 -0.71 -32.29
N GLN A 447 -28.40 -0.25 -33.04
CA GLN A 447 -28.53 -0.59 -34.46
C GLN A 447 -27.40 0.00 -35.33
N ILE A 448 -26.93 1.21 -35.02
CA ILE A 448 -25.76 1.81 -35.67
C ILE A 448 -24.52 0.95 -35.42
N LEU A 449 -24.23 0.61 -34.17
CA LEU A 449 -23.12 -0.26 -33.81
C LEU A 449 -23.21 -1.64 -34.46
N LYS A 450 -24.40 -2.21 -34.51
CA LYS A 450 -24.65 -3.48 -35.20
C LYS A 450 -24.26 -3.41 -36.69
N GLY A 451 -24.66 -2.34 -37.39
CA GLY A 451 -24.27 -2.14 -38.79
C GLY A 451 -22.76 -2.06 -38.98
N MET A 452 -22.05 -1.38 -38.05
CA MET A 452 -20.59 -1.24 -38.11
C MET A 452 -19.86 -2.54 -37.76
N LEU A 453 -20.39 -3.36 -36.84
CA LEU A 453 -19.74 -4.57 -36.33
C LEU A 453 -20.01 -5.82 -37.15
N THR A 454 -21.14 -5.87 -37.88
CA THR A 454 -21.53 -7.05 -38.69
C THR A 454 -20.42 -7.57 -39.61
N PRO A 455 -19.57 -6.73 -40.25
CA PRO A 455 -18.47 -7.23 -41.07
C PRO A 455 -17.31 -7.86 -40.27
N MET A 456 -17.27 -7.67 -38.95
CA MET A 456 -16.14 -8.02 -38.08
C MET A 456 -16.46 -9.11 -37.05
N THR A 457 -17.74 -9.51 -36.88
CA THR A 457 -18.15 -10.47 -35.87
C THR A 457 -19.10 -11.52 -36.39
N ASP A 458 -18.90 -12.77 -35.96
CA ASP A 458 -19.81 -13.87 -36.28
C ASP A 458 -21.13 -13.76 -35.50
N ARG A 459 -21.07 -13.26 -34.26
CA ARG A 459 -22.23 -13.14 -33.37
C ARG A 459 -22.20 -11.82 -32.61
N LEU A 460 -23.27 -11.05 -32.73
CA LEU A 460 -23.49 -9.85 -31.95
C LEU A 460 -24.65 -10.06 -30.99
N ILE A 461 -24.44 -9.73 -29.72
CA ILE A 461 -25.44 -9.82 -28.67
C ILE A 461 -25.69 -8.41 -28.12
N GLU A 462 -26.97 -8.03 -28.06
CA GLU A 462 -27.38 -6.71 -27.60
C GLU A 462 -27.87 -6.78 -26.15
N ALA A 463 -27.55 -5.77 -25.34
CA ALA A 463 -28.04 -5.57 -23.98
C ALA A 463 -28.44 -4.10 -23.80
N GLU A 464 -29.50 -3.84 -23.01
CA GLU A 464 -30.04 -2.51 -22.78
C GLU A 464 -29.40 -1.84 -21.56
N ASP A 465 -28.84 -2.64 -20.65
CA ASP A 465 -28.14 -2.16 -19.46
C ASP A 465 -27.02 -3.13 -19.03
N GLY A 466 -26.23 -2.71 -18.04
CA GLY A 466 -25.12 -3.50 -17.55
C GLY A 466 -25.56 -4.78 -16.81
N ASN A 467 -26.77 -4.85 -16.23
CA ASN A 467 -27.24 -6.06 -15.55
C ASN A 467 -27.62 -7.14 -16.56
N GLN A 468 -28.30 -6.75 -17.63
CA GLN A 468 -28.61 -7.66 -18.74
C GLN A 468 -27.32 -8.17 -19.40
N ALA A 469 -26.32 -7.30 -19.59
CA ALA A 469 -25.02 -7.69 -20.13
C ALA A 469 -24.32 -8.75 -19.25
N LEU A 470 -24.32 -8.58 -17.92
CA LEU A 470 -23.75 -9.55 -16.99
C LEU A 470 -24.51 -10.89 -17.01
N ALA A 471 -25.84 -10.85 -17.08
CA ALA A 471 -26.65 -12.07 -17.19
C ALA A 471 -26.31 -12.86 -18.46
N ILE A 472 -26.24 -12.15 -19.62
CA ILE A 472 -25.85 -12.72 -20.90
C ILE A 472 -24.46 -13.36 -20.85
N LEU A 473 -23.50 -12.68 -20.24
CA LEU A 473 -22.12 -13.18 -20.12
C LEU A 473 -22.05 -14.42 -19.19
N ALA A 474 -22.85 -14.45 -18.13
CA ALA A 474 -22.92 -15.59 -17.21
C ALA A 474 -23.57 -16.82 -17.90
N GLU A 475 -24.64 -16.64 -18.67
CA GLU A 475 -25.30 -17.71 -19.41
C GLU A 475 -24.40 -18.27 -20.52
N ASN A 476 -23.54 -17.43 -21.13
CA ASN A 476 -22.62 -17.83 -22.19
C ASN A 476 -21.21 -18.18 -21.65
N SER A 477 -21.07 -18.59 -20.40
CA SER A 477 -19.78 -18.92 -19.77
C SER A 477 -18.96 -20.01 -20.52
N GLY A 478 -19.60 -20.84 -21.32
CA GLY A 478 -18.95 -21.81 -22.23
C GLY A 478 -18.41 -21.22 -23.55
N ASN A 479 -18.82 -20.00 -23.92
CA ASN A 479 -18.34 -19.28 -25.10
C ASN A 479 -18.21 -17.79 -24.76
N PRO A 480 -17.12 -17.39 -24.12
CA PRO A 480 -16.92 -16.04 -23.61
C PRO A 480 -16.93 -15.01 -24.76
N ALA A 481 -17.43 -13.80 -24.47
CA ALA A 481 -17.34 -12.70 -25.41
C ALA A 481 -15.87 -12.32 -25.67
N ASP A 482 -15.53 -12.08 -26.93
CA ASP A 482 -14.20 -11.60 -27.30
C ASP A 482 -14.05 -10.10 -26.98
N LEU A 483 -15.18 -9.36 -26.98
CA LEU A 483 -15.19 -7.91 -26.75
C LEU A 483 -16.55 -7.46 -26.18
N VAL A 484 -16.52 -6.48 -25.29
CA VAL A 484 -17.69 -5.73 -24.83
C VAL A 484 -17.56 -4.27 -25.26
N LEU A 485 -18.59 -3.73 -25.92
CA LEU A 485 -18.75 -2.31 -26.15
C LEU A 485 -19.87 -1.80 -25.27
N ALA A 486 -19.60 -0.81 -24.42
CA ALA A 486 -20.60 -0.31 -23.48
C ALA A 486 -20.68 1.21 -23.46
N ASP A 487 -21.90 1.75 -23.37
CA ASP A 487 -22.06 3.17 -23.03
C ASP A 487 -21.64 3.40 -21.57
N MET A 488 -21.11 4.58 -21.33
CA MET A 488 -20.71 5.00 -19.99
C MET A 488 -21.93 5.25 -19.08
N ARG A 489 -23.02 5.82 -19.65
CA ARG A 489 -24.20 6.21 -18.87
C ARG A 489 -25.44 5.46 -19.32
N MET A 490 -25.87 4.52 -18.50
CA MET A 490 -27.07 3.72 -18.72
C MET A 490 -27.88 3.63 -17.43
N PRO A 491 -29.21 3.46 -17.50
CA PRO A 491 -30.04 3.16 -16.34
C PRO A 491 -29.59 1.86 -15.64
N GLY A 492 -29.76 1.79 -14.33
CA GLY A 492 -29.40 0.60 -13.56
C GLY A 492 -27.89 0.47 -13.31
N LEU A 493 -27.22 -0.42 -14.02
CA LEU A 493 -25.76 -0.62 -13.92
C LEU A 493 -25.07 0.13 -15.05
N ASP A 494 -24.32 1.19 -14.71
CA ASP A 494 -23.56 1.98 -15.68
C ASP A 494 -22.33 1.26 -16.25
N GLY A 495 -21.73 1.82 -17.31
CA GLY A 495 -20.58 1.22 -17.99
C GLY A 495 -19.37 1.04 -17.08
N GLY A 496 -19.09 1.99 -16.16
CA GLY A 496 -17.96 1.89 -15.24
C GLY A 496 -18.14 0.76 -14.23
N ALA A 497 -19.34 0.62 -13.68
CA ALA A 497 -19.70 -0.46 -12.75
C ALA A 497 -19.78 -1.83 -13.44
N LEU A 498 -20.20 -1.86 -14.72
CA LEU A 498 -20.14 -3.06 -15.56
C LEU A 498 -18.70 -3.52 -15.73
N LEU A 499 -17.79 -2.63 -16.14
CA LEU A 499 -16.39 -2.96 -16.34
C LEU A 499 -15.71 -3.51 -15.08
N ALA A 500 -16.06 -2.99 -13.91
CA ALA A 500 -15.52 -3.47 -12.63
C ALA A 500 -15.88 -4.94 -12.36
N ARG A 501 -17.00 -5.44 -12.92
CA ARG A 501 -17.53 -6.80 -12.72
C ARG A 501 -17.20 -7.75 -13.87
N LEU A 502 -16.73 -7.26 -15.01
CA LEU A 502 -16.31 -8.10 -16.11
C LEU A 502 -15.12 -8.99 -15.74
N PRO A 503 -15.02 -10.22 -16.29
CA PRO A 503 -13.79 -11.00 -16.22
C PRO A 503 -12.59 -10.21 -16.77
N VAL A 504 -11.41 -10.36 -16.17
CA VAL A 504 -10.18 -9.65 -16.61
C VAL A 504 -9.79 -10.02 -18.05
N SER A 505 -10.17 -11.22 -18.48
CA SER A 505 -9.88 -11.73 -19.82
C SER A 505 -10.72 -11.13 -20.94
N VAL A 506 -11.82 -10.41 -20.62
CA VAL A 506 -12.71 -9.81 -21.61
C VAL A 506 -12.41 -8.33 -21.73
N PRO A 507 -11.80 -7.88 -22.83
CA PRO A 507 -11.55 -6.46 -23.07
C PRO A 507 -12.88 -5.71 -23.27
N ALA A 508 -12.91 -4.45 -22.79
CA ALA A 508 -14.07 -3.60 -22.96
C ALA A 508 -13.70 -2.22 -23.51
N ILE A 509 -14.47 -1.75 -24.47
CA ILE A 509 -14.39 -0.39 -25.02
C ILE A 509 -15.59 0.40 -24.52
N ILE A 510 -15.34 1.57 -23.97
CA ILE A 510 -16.40 2.52 -23.59
C ILE A 510 -16.70 3.45 -24.75
N ILE A 511 -17.98 3.62 -25.06
CA ILE A 511 -18.47 4.56 -26.05
C ILE A 511 -19.37 5.57 -25.35
N THR A 512 -19.05 6.85 -25.36
CA THR A 512 -19.78 7.86 -24.57
C THR A 512 -20.02 9.16 -25.34
N GLY A 513 -21.15 9.83 -25.08
CA GLY A 513 -21.44 11.16 -25.60
C GLY A 513 -20.86 12.31 -24.77
N ALA A 514 -20.28 12.05 -23.61
CA ALA A 514 -19.76 13.07 -22.70
C ALA A 514 -18.24 13.01 -22.54
N GLY A 515 -17.61 14.16 -22.31
CA GLY A 515 -16.19 14.25 -21.96
C GLY A 515 -15.91 13.74 -20.53
N VAL A 516 -16.03 12.44 -20.33
CA VAL A 516 -15.74 11.76 -19.05
C VAL A 516 -14.40 11.03 -19.18
N PRO A 517 -13.54 11.06 -18.16
CA PRO A 517 -12.29 10.30 -18.20
C PRO A 517 -12.58 8.79 -18.30
N PRO A 518 -11.74 8.03 -19.01
CA PRO A 518 -11.93 6.58 -19.14
C PRO A 518 -11.86 5.90 -17.77
N PRO A 519 -12.78 4.96 -17.48
CA PRO A 519 -12.69 4.13 -16.28
C PRO A 519 -11.39 3.31 -16.28
N PRO A 520 -10.82 2.98 -15.12
CA PRO A 520 -9.50 2.33 -15.02
C PRO A 520 -9.37 1.00 -15.77
N ARG A 521 -10.48 0.30 -16.03
CA ARG A 521 -10.51 -0.98 -16.74
C ARG A 521 -10.93 -0.89 -18.20
N ALA A 522 -11.22 0.30 -18.73
CA ALA A 522 -11.52 0.47 -20.14
C ALA A 522 -10.26 0.25 -20.98
N ALA A 523 -10.33 -0.68 -21.94
CA ALA A 523 -9.24 -0.91 -22.89
C ALA A 523 -9.12 0.26 -23.89
N ALA A 524 -10.23 0.93 -24.20
CA ALA A 524 -10.29 2.15 -24.99
C ALA A 524 -11.55 2.96 -24.68
N LEU A 525 -11.52 4.25 -25.03
CA LEU A 525 -12.67 5.16 -24.98
C LEU A 525 -12.93 5.74 -26.37
N LEU A 526 -14.18 5.68 -26.82
CA LEU A 526 -14.63 6.30 -28.05
C LEU A 526 -15.75 7.31 -27.77
N ARG A 527 -15.83 8.35 -28.55
CA ARG A 527 -16.92 9.32 -28.49
C ARG A 527 -18.00 9.00 -29.51
N LYS A 528 -19.28 9.06 -29.10
CA LYS A 528 -20.44 8.80 -29.98
C LYS A 528 -20.47 9.75 -31.17
N ASP A 529 -20.12 11.04 -30.95
CA ASP A 529 -20.11 12.09 -31.99
C ASP A 529 -18.95 12.01 -32.98
N GLU A 530 -17.89 11.29 -32.63
CA GLU A 530 -16.71 11.07 -33.51
C GLU A 530 -16.64 9.63 -34.06
N LEU A 531 -17.66 8.81 -33.82
CA LEU A 531 -17.63 7.40 -34.16
C LEU A 531 -17.88 7.18 -35.67
N THR A 532 -16.90 6.60 -36.34
CA THR A 532 -17.00 6.07 -37.70
C THR A 532 -16.68 4.58 -37.72
N SER A 533 -17.07 3.88 -38.81
CA SER A 533 -16.74 2.46 -38.98
C SER A 533 -15.22 2.22 -38.95
N GLU A 534 -14.47 3.08 -39.58
CA GLU A 534 -13.01 3.03 -39.63
C GLU A 534 -12.38 3.22 -38.27
N ARG A 535 -12.91 4.18 -37.49
CA ARG A 535 -12.41 4.48 -36.14
C ARG A 535 -12.72 3.35 -35.14
N LEU A 536 -13.92 2.77 -35.26
CA LEU A 536 -14.31 1.60 -34.46
C LEU A 536 -13.43 0.40 -34.80
N GLU A 537 -13.29 0.07 -36.11
CA GLU A 537 -12.43 -1.04 -36.59
C GLU A 537 -10.98 -0.88 -36.10
N PHE A 538 -10.41 0.31 -36.27
CA PHE A 538 -9.04 0.62 -35.82
C PHE A 538 -8.85 0.43 -34.31
N THR A 539 -9.80 0.93 -33.52
CA THR A 539 -9.76 0.81 -32.07
C THR A 539 -9.88 -0.64 -31.61
N ILE A 540 -10.83 -1.39 -32.19
CA ILE A 540 -11.01 -2.82 -31.90
C ILE A 540 -9.73 -3.59 -32.21
N ARG A 541 -9.12 -3.34 -33.36
CA ARG A 541 -7.85 -3.96 -33.76
C ARG A 541 -6.74 -3.71 -32.73
N GLY A 542 -6.62 -2.49 -32.23
CA GLY A 542 -5.65 -2.11 -31.20
C GLY A 542 -5.89 -2.84 -29.89
N VAL A 543 -7.15 -2.90 -29.44
CA VAL A 543 -7.55 -3.54 -28.19
C VAL A 543 -7.33 -5.06 -28.24
N MET A 544 -7.72 -5.72 -29.32
CA MET A 544 -7.56 -7.17 -29.46
C MET A 544 -6.09 -7.58 -29.47
N ARG A 545 -5.23 -6.85 -30.16
CA ARG A 545 -3.78 -7.10 -30.15
C ARG A 545 -3.13 -6.88 -28.78
N ALA A 546 -3.60 -5.90 -28.02
CA ALA A 546 -3.12 -5.67 -26.66
C ALA A 546 -3.51 -6.84 -25.75
N ALA A 547 -4.72 -7.39 -25.94
CA ALA A 547 -5.21 -8.56 -25.22
C ALA A 547 -4.39 -9.83 -25.53
N ASP A 548 -4.05 -10.07 -26.80
CA ASP A 548 -3.26 -11.23 -27.24
C ASP A 548 -1.80 -11.20 -26.73
N ARG A 549 -1.24 -10.01 -26.50
CA ARG A 549 0.13 -9.86 -25.96
C ARG A 549 0.24 -10.17 -24.48
N GLY A 550 -0.85 -10.23 -23.71
CA GLY A 550 -0.91 -10.53 -22.27
C GLY A 550 -0.10 -9.57 -21.40
N PRO A 551 -0.44 -9.39 -20.11
CA PRO A 551 0.41 -8.65 -19.19
C PRO A 551 1.66 -9.50 -18.86
N GLY A 552 2.77 -9.34 -19.58
CA GLY A 552 4.02 -9.99 -19.16
C GLY A 552 5.03 -10.46 -20.20
N ARG A 553 4.83 -10.22 -21.50
CA ARG A 553 5.92 -10.42 -22.49
C ARG A 553 6.46 -9.07 -22.99
N GLY A 554 7.04 -8.31 -22.06
CA GLY A 554 7.98 -7.26 -22.39
C GLY A 554 9.18 -7.90 -23.07
N THR A 555 9.49 -7.43 -24.25
CA THR A 555 10.66 -7.80 -25.04
C THR A 555 11.91 -7.86 -24.16
N ARG A 556 12.51 -9.04 -24.10
CA ARG A 556 13.91 -9.23 -23.69
C ARG A 556 14.82 -8.64 -24.75
#